data_4f1bcd4e775ffa4b7af54d384a58bbf0
#
_entry.id   4f1bcd4e775ffa4b7af54d384a58bbf0
#
_cell.length_a   1.000
_cell.length_b   1.000
_cell.length_c   1.000
_cell.angle_alpha   90.00
_cell.angle_beta   90.00
_cell.angle_gamma   90.00
#
_symmetry.space_group_name_H-M   'P 1'
#
loop_
_entity.id
_entity.type
_entity.pdbx_description
1 polymer ?
#
loop_
_entity_poly.entity_id
_entity_poly.type
_entity_poly.pdbx_seq_one_letter_code
_entity_poly.pdbx_strand_id
1 'polypeptide(L)'
;MYIKRLTTLLAGLAVTWAACFTLHARKDERVREYISPERIVWTQEAERISHPEYLLREGNGQADLTNSHICVMKSSDTAHPAILLDFGKELHGGLQIVTGMPGDHSPVRIRVRFGESVSEAMAESGSKGVTNDHAVRDFEMTVPWLGVRETGNSGFRFVRIDLLDSNRELHLKEVRAISIYRDIPQRGSFSCSDERLNNIWATGARTVHLCMQDYLWDGIKRDRLVWMGDMHPEIMTISHVFGHTDVVQKSLDLARDITPLPNWMSGMYTYSLWWVVAQRDWYHFHGDMEYLKQQREYLTGLLEILLGKVDEKGFETSGGGFLDWPSNANKPAMKAGTQALMMMVMKAGEELCGYLGEKEMAKRCSDCYKRMTEAAPAVVEEYYKEAKAPGEPGSKQGTALMVLAGMTDAQKADTQVLKTEGARGFSTFYGYYLLQAMARAGDYEGAMEMIRTFWGAMLDLGATSFWEDFSIDWLKEDVARIDELVPEGKKDIHGDFGAYCYVGFRHSLCHGWASGPTAWLSQHVLGIEVVEPGCKAVKIEPHLGDLEWAEGSFPTPFGEIKISHKKDAKGRIITEVKAPKGVRIIK
;
A
#
# COMPACT_ATOMS: atom_id res chain seq x y z
N MET A 1 -8.20 11.53 69.52
CA MET A 1 -9.11 10.99 68.51
C MET A 1 -9.06 11.78 67.17
N TYR A 2 -8.73 13.06 67.21
CA TYR A 2 -8.66 13.89 65.98
C TYR A 2 -7.39 13.67 65.14
N ILE A 3 -6.26 13.35 65.71
CA ILE A 3 -4.98 13.17 64.98
C ILE A 3 -4.96 11.90 64.15
N LYS A 4 -5.60 10.80 64.61
CA LYS A 4 -5.69 9.55 63.84
C LYS A 4 -6.62 9.64 62.61
N ARG A 5 -7.62 10.53 62.61
CA ARG A 5 -8.50 10.77 61.44
C ARG A 5 -7.82 11.64 60.38
N LEU A 6 -6.92 12.55 60.78
CA LEU A 6 -6.20 13.41 59.81
C LEU A 6 -5.12 12.60 59.02
N THR A 7 -4.47 11.65 59.68
CA THR A 7 -3.46 10.78 59.04
C THR A 7 -4.10 9.80 58.05
N THR A 8 -5.30 9.31 58.33
CA THR A 8 -6.01 8.41 57.43
C THR A 8 -6.58 9.16 56.20
N LEU A 9 -7.00 10.42 56.36
CA LEU A 9 -7.44 11.27 55.25
C LEU A 9 -6.25 11.69 54.34
N LEU A 10 -5.09 12.02 54.93
CA LEU A 10 -3.90 12.36 54.15
C LEU A 10 -3.30 11.15 53.44
N ALA A 11 -3.35 9.95 54.03
CA ALA A 11 -2.93 8.72 53.39
C ALA A 11 -3.89 8.32 52.25
N GLY A 12 -5.19 8.50 52.41
CA GLY A 12 -6.20 8.29 51.38
C GLY A 12 -6.08 9.26 50.18
N LEU A 13 -5.77 10.52 50.44
CA LEU A 13 -5.51 11.54 49.42
C LEU A 13 -4.17 11.32 48.68
N ALA A 14 -3.14 10.84 49.38
CA ALA A 14 -1.86 10.51 48.75
C ALA A 14 -1.95 9.27 47.85
N VAL A 15 -2.77 8.27 48.21
CA VAL A 15 -2.99 7.07 47.37
C VAL A 15 -3.86 7.40 46.18
N THR A 16 -4.85 8.27 46.29
CA THR A 16 -5.67 8.72 45.15
C THR A 16 -4.91 9.66 44.21
N TRP A 17 -3.96 10.44 44.68
CA TRP A 17 -3.10 11.28 43.84
C TRP A 17 -1.99 10.47 43.14
N ALA A 18 -1.47 9.41 43.74
CA ALA A 18 -0.49 8.52 43.10
C ALA A 18 -1.11 7.68 41.99
N ALA A 19 -2.42 7.42 42.05
CA ALA A 19 -3.15 6.69 40.98
C ALA A 19 -3.50 7.55 39.75
N CYS A 20 -3.40 8.89 39.83
CA CYS A 20 -3.78 9.80 38.74
C CYS A 20 -2.64 10.21 37.79
N PHE A 21 -1.41 9.75 37.99
CA PHE A 21 -0.26 10.12 37.15
C PHE A 21 0.47 8.91 36.53
N THR A 22 -0.22 7.87 36.15
CA THR A 22 0.34 7.01 35.12
C THR A 22 0.16 7.73 33.77
N LEU A 23 1.17 8.50 33.39
CA LEU A 23 1.34 8.91 32.00
C LEU A 23 1.38 7.62 31.16
N HIS A 24 0.27 7.30 30.50
CA HIS A 24 0.22 6.22 29.51
C HIS A 24 0.91 6.71 28.25
N ALA A 25 2.24 6.84 28.31
CA ALA A 25 3.03 7.08 27.11
C ALA A 25 3.04 5.79 26.29
N ARG A 26 2.45 5.83 25.12
CA ARG A 26 2.58 4.76 24.13
C ARG A 26 3.94 4.90 23.46
N LYS A 27 4.74 3.83 23.46
CA LYS A 27 6.00 3.78 22.71
C LYS A 27 5.68 3.76 21.21
N ASP A 28 6.36 4.58 20.44
CA ASP A 28 6.38 4.47 18.99
C ASP A 28 7.22 3.25 18.59
N GLU A 29 6.64 2.36 17.81
CA GLU A 29 7.29 1.12 17.34
C GLU A 29 8.07 1.32 16.04
N ARG A 30 7.99 2.52 15.46
CA ARG A 30 8.72 2.90 14.26
C ARG A 30 10.11 3.39 14.62
N VAL A 31 11.01 3.23 13.69
CA VAL A 31 12.38 3.75 13.75
C VAL A 31 12.52 4.96 12.83
N ARG A 32 13.59 5.71 13.04
CA ARG A 32 13.95 6.88 12.25
C ARG A 32 15.36 6.68 11.70
N GLU A 33 15.50 6.78 10.39
CA GLU A 33 16.79 6.82 9.72
C GLU A 33 16.99 8.17 9.05
N TYR A 34 18.25 8.59 8.96
CA TYR A 34 18.63 9.85 8.33
C TYR A 34 19.39 9.55 7.04
N ILE A 35 18.82 9.99 5.90
CA ILE A 35 19.29 9.66 4.57
C ILE A 35 19.75 10.93 3.88
N SER A 36 21.00 10.97 3.41
CA SER A 36 21.52 12.07 2.57
C SER A 36 20.95 11.98 1.16
N PRO A 37 20.80 13.10 0.45
CA PRO A 37 20.39 13.08 -0.95
C PRO A 37 21.39 12.31 -1.82
N GLU A 38 20.89 11.61 -2.83
CA GLU A 38 21.73 10.90 -3.81
C GLU A 38 22.23 11.83 -4.93
N ARG A 39 21.42 12.84 -5.29
CA ARG A 39 21.77 13.80 -6.35
C ARG A 39 21.07 15.14 -6.20
N ILE A 40 21.64 16.14 -6.86
CA ILE A 40 21.01 17.43 -7.10
C ILE A 40 20.34 17.36 -8.46
N VAL A 41 19.03 17.56 -8.51
CA VAL A 41 18.24 17.50 -9.75
C VAL A 41 18.27 18.84 -10.49
N TRP A 42 18.21 19.93 -9.73
CA TRP A 42 18.09 21.27 -10.29
C TRP A 42 18.52 22.35 -9.29
N THR A 43 19.00 23.46 -9.82
CA THR A 43 19.32 24.68 -9.07
C THR A 43 18.79 25.91 -9.78
N GLN A 44 18.34 26.90 -9.00
CA GLN A 44 18.06 28.26 -9.46
C GLN A 44 19.18 29.20 -9.00
N GLU A 45 19.61 30.14 -9.85
CA GLU A 45 20.71 31.06 -9.54
C GLU A 45 21.98 30.28 -9.13
N ALA A 46 22.37 29.30 -9.93
CA ALA A 46 23.45 28.36 -9.64
C ALA A 46 24.78 29.03 -9.25
N GLU A 47 25.10 30.18 -9.86
CA GLU A 47 26.28 30.99 -9.56
C GLU A 47 26.26 31.58 -8.13
N ARG A 48 25.09 31.57 -7.46
CA ARG A 48 24.89 32.02 -6.08
C ARG A 48 24.90 30.89 -5.07
N ILE A 49 25.15 29.65 -5.52
CA ILE A 49 25.23 28.45 -4.70
C ILE A 49 26.67 27.93 -4.78
N SER A 50 27.37 27.98 -3.66
CA SER A 50 28.75 27.46 -3.57
C SER A 50 28.72 26.06 -2.93
N HIS A 51 29.45 25.15 -3.55
CA HIS A 51 29.67 23.78 -3.05
C HIS A 51 28.38 22.96 -2.76
N PRO A 52 27.40 22.97 -3.66
CA PRO A 52 26.15 22.17 -3.43
C PRO A 52 26.42 20.67 -3.31
N GLU A 53 27.50 20.16 -3.89
CA GLU A 53 27.94 18.76 -3.82
C GLU A 53 28.23 18.28 -2.38
N TYR A 54 28.45 19.20 -1.45
CA TYR A 54 28.65 18.83 -0.05
C TYR A 54 27.38 18.28 0.60
N LEU A 55 26.21 18.65 0.11
CA LEU A 55 24.94 18.13 0.60
C LEU A 55 24.72 16.64 0.30
N LEU A 56 25.47 16.07 -0.66
CA LEU A 56 25.38 14.65 -1.04
C LEU A 56 26.21 13.73 -0.13
N ARG A 57 26.98 14.29 0.80
CA ARG A 57 27.84 13.53 1.70
C ARG A 57 27.05 13.00 2.88
N GLU A 58 27.43 11.84 3.35
CA GLU A 58 26.97 11.38 4.67
C GLU A 58 27.41 12.36 5.75
N GLY A 59 26.49 12.68 6.65
CA GLY A 59 26.71 13.54 7.77
C GLY A 59 26.25 12.92 9.08
N ASN A 60 26.63 13.52 10.20
CA ASN A 60 26.29 13.05 11.55
C ASN A 60 25.12 13.82 12.19
N GLY A 61 24.57 14.81 11.52
CA GLY A 61 23.45 15.65 11.99
C GLY A 61 23.81 16.66 13.06
N GLN A 62 25.11 16.88 13.32
CA GLN A 62 25.57 17.78 14.37
C GLN A 62 26.09 19.10 13.76
N ALA A 63 25.51 20.23 14.17
CA ALA A 63 26.09 21.54 13.91
C ALA A 63 27.41 21.70 14.67
N ASP A 64 28.40 22.34 14.07
CA ASP A 64 29.69 22.62 14.70
C ASP A 64 30.22 24.01 14.31
N LEU A 65 31.26 24.45 15.01
CA LEU A 65 31.86 25.78 14.82
C LEU A 65 32.79 25.87 13.61
N THR A 66 32.98 24.77 12.87
CA THR A 66 33.79 24.77 11.66
C THR A 66 32.90 25.01 10.44
N ASN A 67 33.28 25.91 9.54
CA ASN A 67 32.60 26.07 8.25
C ASN A 67 33.21 25.14 7.17
N SER A 68 33.63 23.95 7.57
CA SER A 68 34.13 22.96 6.63
C SER A 68 32.98 22.24 5.94
N HIS A 69 33.08 22.04 4.63
CA HIS A 69 32.08 21.31 3.82
C HIS A 69 30.66 21.92 3.92
N ILE A 70 30.56 23.22 3.78
CA ILE A 70 29.31 23.98 3.79
C ILE A 70 28.86 24.30 2.36
N CYS A 71 27.62 24.02 2.02
CA CYS A 71 26.91 24.59 0.88
C CYS A 71 26.41 25.97 1.28
N VAL A 72 26.78 27.00 0.52
CA VAL A 72 26.38 28.40 0.80
C VAL A 72 25.47 28.89 -0.32
N MET A 73 24.24 29.28 0.03
CA MET A 73 23.29 29.94 -0.85
C MET A 73 23.25 31.45 -0.51
N LYS A 74 23.44 32.34 -1.50
CA LYS A 74 23.48 33.81 -1.30
C LYS A 74 22.39 34.50 -2.09
N SER A 75 21.46 35.14 -1.43
CA SER A 75 20.42 35.95 -2.07
C SER A 75 20.88 37.40 -2.30
N SER A 76 20.15 38.09 -3.16
CA SER A 76 20.19 39.53 -3.33
C SER A 76 18.79 40.12 -3.33
N ASP A 77 18.61 41.40 -3.60
CA ASP A 77 17.29 42.02 -3.71
C ASP A 77 16.44 41.42 -4.86
N THR A 78 17.07 40.86 -5.87
CA THR A 78 16.40 40.38 -7.09
C THR A 78 16.64 38.92 -7.41
N ALA A 79 17.56 38.24 -6.70
CA ALA A 79 17.94 36.86 -6.98
C ALA A 79 17.85 36.02 -5.72
N HIS A 80 17.02 34.97 -5.78
CA HIS A 80 16.76 34.03 -4.68
C HIS A 80 17.13 32.61 -5.13
N PRO A 81 18.28 32.09 -4.68
CA PRO A 81 18.71 30.75 -5.06
C PRO A 81 17.80 29.67 -4.48
N ALA A 82 17.64 28.59 -5.23
CA ALA A 82 16.93 27.39 -4.81
C ALA A 82 17.64 26.12 -5.29
N ILE A 83 17.41 25.01 -4.58
CA ILE A 83 17.97 23.70 -4.88
C ILE A 83 16.91 22.62 -4.77
N LEU A 84 16.91 21.65 -5.70
CA LEU A 84 16.08 20.46 -5.68
C LEU A 84 16.94 19.22 -5.49
N LEU A 85 16.66 18.48 -4.43
CA LEU A 85 17.37 17.28 -4.00
C LEU A 85 16.52 16.03 -4.25
N ASP A 86 17.15 14.95 -4.72
CA ASP A 86 16.55 13.60 -4.87
C ASP A 86 17.16 12.66 -3.82
N PHE A 87 16.35 12.00 -3.03
CA PHE A 87 16.74 11.01 -2.02
C PHE A 87 16.76 9.56 -2.56
N GLY A 88 16.68 9.40 -3.89
CA GLY A 88 16.83 8.14 -4.61
C GLY A 88 15.58 7.28 -4.62
N LYS A 89 14.78 7.30 -3.58
CA LYS A 89 13.57 6.47 -3.43
C LYS A 89 12.50 7.17 -2.60
N GLU A 90 11.25 6.73 -2.81
CA GLU A 90 10.11 7.18 -2.03
C GLU A 90 10.29 6.88 -0.54
N LEU A 91 9.96 7.83 0.33
CA LEU A 91 10.12 7.79 1.78
C LEU A 91 8.86 8.33 2.46
N HIS A 92 8.59 7.84 3.68
CA HIS A 92 7.64 8.49 4.58
C HIS A 92 8.40 9.15 5.73
N GLY A 93 8.10 10.42 6.00
CA GLY A 93 8.67 11.16 7.14
C GLY A 93 8.90 12.63 6.85
N GLY A 94 10.09 13.14 7.17
CA GLY A 94 10.37 14.56 7.11
C GLY A 94 11.78 14.89 6.66
N LEU A 95 12.21 16.10 7.00
CA LEU A 95 13.51 16.65 6.64
C LEU A 95 14.23 17.15 7.89
N GLN A 96 15.52 16.88 7.98
CA GLN A 96 16.42 17.50 8.93
C GLN A 96 17.38 18.41 8.18
N ILE A 97 17.45 19.67 8.60
CA ILE A 97 18.38 20.69 8.08
C ILE A 97 19.38 21.03 9.19
N VAL A 98 20.64 20.87 8.90
CA VAL A 98 21.76 21.27 9.75
C VAL A 98 22.40 22.50 9.14
N THR A 99 22.43 23.61 9.88
CA THR A 99 22.97 24.88 9.40
C THR A 99 24.36 25.14 9.96
N GLY A 100 25.20 25.80 9.17
CA GLY A 100 26.50 26.35 9.55
C GLY A 100 26.38 27.76 10.11
N MET A 101 27.51 28.46 10.24
CA MET A 101 27.63 29.79 10.85
C MET A 101 27.84 30.84 9.77
N PRO A 102 26.80 31.58 9.33
CA PRO A 102 26.96 32.74 8.47
C PRO A 102 27.60 33.91 9.20
N GLY A 103 28.20 34.83 8.47
CA GLY A 103 28.94 35.95 9.05
C GLY A 103 28.08 36.93 9.89
N ASP A 104 26.79 37.04 9.61
CA ASP A 104 25.85 37.92 10.30
C ASP A 104 25.13 37.26 11.50
N HIS A 105 25.36 35.96 11.74
CA HIS A 105 24.77 35.17 12.82
C HIS A 105 23.24 35.34 12.93
N SER A 106 22.54 35.38 11.81
CA SER A 106 21.09 35.62 11.77
C SER A 106 20.31 34.42 11.25
N PRO A 107 19.14 34.12 11.82
CA PRO A 107 18.21 33.15 11.24
C PRO A 107 17.73 33.58 9.84
N VAL A 108 17.37 32.60 9.03
CA VAL A 108 16.98 32.82 7.62
C VAL A 108 15.67 32.12 7.31
N ARG A 109 14.78 32.78 6.55
CA ARG A 109 13.55 32.16 6.05
C ARG A 109 13.82 31.39 4.78
N ILE A 110 13.26 30.19 4.75
CA ILE A 110 13.27 29.30 3.59
C ILE A 110 11.86 28.82 3.30
N ARG A 111 11.62 28.38 2.07
CA ARG A 111 10.46 27.58 1.69
C ARG A 111 10.92 26.16 1.43
N VAL A 112 10.18 25.17 1.95
CA VAL A 112 10.42 23.75 1.73
C VAL A 112 9.24 23.18 0.98
N ARG A 113 9.51 22.43 -0.08
CA ARG A 113 8.50 21.72 -0.87
C ARG A 113 8.88 20.26 -1.02
N PHE A 114 7.99 19.37 -0.57
CA PHE A 114 8.09 17.93 -0.76
C PHE A 114 7.35 17.51 -2.04
N GLY A 115 7.86 16.52 -2.75
CA GLY A 115 7.21 15.90 -3.90
C GLY A 115 7.56 14.43 -4.03
N GLU A 116 6.59 13.62 -4.47
CA GLU A 116 6.83 12.24 -4.92
C GLU A 116 7.42 12.21 -6.34
N SER A 117 7.31 13.32 -7.07
CA SER A 117 7.99 13.55 -8.36
C SER A 117 8.74 14.88 -8.37
N VAL A 118 9.68 15.01 -9.32
CA VAL A 118 10.39 16.26 -9.56
C VAL A 118 9.39 17.39 -9.86
N SER A 119 8.43 17.14 -10.73
CA SER A 119 7.43 18.11 -11.12
C SER A 119 6.51 18.54 -9.97
N GLU A 120 6.14 17.64 -9.06
CA GLU A 120 5.37 17.98 -7.86
C GLU A 120 6.17 18.91 -6.93
N ALA A 121 7.45 18.59 -6.67
CA ALA A 121 8.31 19.44 -5.84
C ALA A 121 8.55 20.83 -6.46
N MET A 122 8.47 20.93 -7.78
CA MET A 122 8.61 22.19 -8.51
C MET A 122 7.32 23.01 -8.61
N ALA A 123 6.16 22.37 -8.44
CA ALA A 123 4.86 23.01 -8.64
C ALA A 123 4.48 23.95 -7.49
N GLU A 124 3.74 25.02 -7.82
CA GLU A 124 3.17 25.94 -6.84
C GLU A 124 1.92 25.36 -6.17
N SER A 125 1.76 25.62 -4.87
CA SER A 125 0.57 25.21 -4.12
C SER A 125 -0.72 25.69 -4.80
N GLY A 126 -1.70 24.79 -4.92
CA GLY A 126 -2.95 25.04 -5.64
C GLY A 126 -2.90 24.79 -7.15
N SER A 127 -1.72 24.53 -7.74
CA SER A 127 -1.61 24.16 -9.16
C SER A 127 -1.74 22.67 -9.37
N LYS A 128 -2.40 22.23 -10.44
CA LYS A 128 -2.51 20.81 -10.85
C LYS A 128 -2.79 19.82 -9.70
N GLY A 129 -3.54 20.22 -8.66
CA GLY A 129 -3.87 19.35 -7.54
C GLY A 129 -2.83 19.30 -6.40
N VAL A 130 -1.78 20.12 -6.43
CA VAL A 130 -0.88 20.29 -5.26
C VAL A 130 -1.65 20.90 -4.10
N THR A 131 -1.76 20.18 -3.00
CA THR A 131 -2.49 20.61 -1.80
C THR A 131 -1.73 20.29 -0.52
N ASN A 132 -2.10 20.99 0.57
CA ASN A 132 -1.64 20.71 1.93
C ASN A 132 -2.77 20.09 2.79
N ASP A 133 -3.73 19.42 2.16
CA ASP A 133 -4.96 18.95 2.82
C ASP A 133 -4.74 17.75 3.75
N HIS A 134 -3.91 16.78 3.38
CA HIS A 134 -3.64 15.59 4.18
C HIS A 134 -2.26 15.61 4.86
N ALA A 135 -1.31 16.32 4.25
CA ALA A 135 0.01 16.58 4.82
C ALA A 135 0.52 17.95 4.36
N VAL A 136 1.21 18.67 5.24
CA VAL A 136 1.82 19.96 4.86
C VAL A 136 3.09 19.68 4.09
N ARG A 137 3.08 19.92 2.78
CA ARG A 137 4.16 19.63 1.83
C ARG A 137 4.84 20.87 1.27
N ASP A 138 4.20 22.02 1.34
CA ASP A 138 4.67 23.30 0.84
C ASP A 138 4.47 24.36 1.94
N PHE A 139 5.54 24.84 2.53
CA PHE A 139 5.50 25.75 3.65
C PHE A 139 6.77 26.57 3.80
N GLU A 140 6.65 27.76 4.41
CA GLU A 140 7.75 28.60 4.83
C GLU A 140 8.14 28.32 6.27
N MET A 141 9.42 28.42 6.57
CA MET A 141 9.95 28.28 7.91
C MET A 141 11.24 29.10 8.11
N THR A 142 11.54 29.41 9.35
CA THR A 142 12.81 30.00 9.74
C THR A 142 13.76 28.91 10.21
N VAL A 143 14.96 28.84 9.64
CA VAL A 143 16.06 28.00 10.11
C VAL A 143 17.01 28.82 10.99
N PRO A 144 17.52 28.25 12.11
CA PRO A 144 18.51 28.94 12.94
C PRO A 144 19.84 29.06 12.20
N TRP A 145 20.66 30.00 12.59
CA TRP A 145 22.09 29.90 12.31
C TRP A 145 22.75 28.94 13.31
N LEU A 146 23.71 28.14 12.84
CA LEU A 146 24.46 27.16 13.64
C LEU A 146 23.52 26.27 14.51
N GLY A 147 22.65 25.52 13.86
CA GLY A 147 21.68 24.69 14.56
C GLY A 147 21.11 23.55 13.72
N VAL A 148 20.17 22.86 14.30
CA VAL A 148 19.45 21.74 13.66
C VAL A 148 17.95 22.04 13.67
N ARG A 149 17.29 21.84 12.54
CA ARG A 149 15.83 21.94 12.44
C ARG A 149 15.27 20.71 11.75
N GLU A 150 14.28 20.09 12.38
CA GLU A 150 13.47 19.04 11.77
C GLU A 150 12.08 19.55 11.41
N THR A 151 11.52 19.06 10.31
CA THR A 151 10.23 19.51 9.79
C THR A 151 9.62 18.47 8.84
N GLY A 152 8.31 18.58 8.61
CA GLY A 152 7.56 17.74 7.70
C GLY A 152 7.09 16.44 8.33
N ASN A 153 6.12 15.83 7.68
CA ASN A 153 5.62 14.47 7.88
C ASN A 153 4.75 14.13 6.67
N SER A 154 5.35 13.59 5.62
CA SER A 154 4.67 13.29 4.34
C SER A 154 5.33 12.12 3.64
N GLY A 155 4.69 11.61 2.56
CA GLY A 155 5.34 10.82 1.53
C GLY A 155 6.10 11.74 0.57
N PHE A 156 7.33 11.40 0.22
CA PHE A 156 8.14 12.15 -0.72
C PHE A 156 9.39 11.38 -1.17
N ARG A 157 9.93 11.79 -2.30
CA ARG A 157 11.27 11.43 -2.77
C ARG A 157 12.14 12.68 -3.00
N PHE A 158 11.50 13.79 -3.36
CA PHE A 158 12.17 15.03 -3.74
C PHE A 158 11.89 16.15 -2.75
N VAL A 159 12.89 16.98 -2.50
CA VAL A 159 12.76 18.17 -1.65
C VAL A 159 13.38 19.37 -2.34
N ARG A 160 12.58 20.41 -2.52
CA ARG A 160 13.04 21.73 -2.96
C ARG A 160 13.19 22.67 -1.76
N ILE A 161 14.30 23.41 -1.72
CA ILE A 161 14.58 24.44 -0.72
C ILE A 161 14.84 25.75 -1.45
N ASP A 162 14.03 26.77 -1.16
CA ASP A 162 14.18 28.13 -1.69
C ASP A 162 14.63 29.07 -0.55
N LEU A 163 15.64 29.90 -0.78
CA LEU A 163 16.04 30.98 0.13
C LEU A 163 15.16 32.20 -0.10
N LEU A 164 14.38 32.62 0.90
CA LEU A 164 13.35 33.66 0.75
C LEU A 164 13.84 35.06 1.12
N ASP A 165 14.69 35.18 2.13
CA ASP A 165 15.14 36.49 2.60
C ASP A 165 16.14 37.10 1.62
N SER A 166 16.02 38.42 1.35
CA SER A 166 16.95 39.17 0.48
C SER A 166 18.25 39.55 1.20
N ASN A 167 19.35 39.58 0.47
CA ASN A 167 20.69 39.95 0.96
C ASN A 167 21.12 39.11 2.17
N ARG A 168 20.86 37.79 2.12
CA ARG A 168 21.18 36.84 3.16
C ARG A 168 22.02 35.67 2.63
N GLU A 169 22.72 35.03 3.55
CA GLU A 169 23.43 33.79 3.32
C GLU A 169 22.76 32.65 4.12
N LEU A 170 22.45 31.55 3.46
CA LEU A 170 22.05 30.30 4.08
C LEU A 170 23.22 29.33 3.97
N HIS A 171 23.76 28.94 5.13
CA HIS A 171 24.83 27.97 5.25
C HIS A 171 24.25 26.62 5.60
N LEU A 172 24.21 25.71 4.62
CA LEU A 172 23.72 24.34 4.78
C LEU A 172 24.90 23.39 4.97
N LYS A 173 25.02 22.79 6.14
CA LYS A 173 25.99 21.73 6.40
C LYS A 173 25.48 20.39 5.93
N GLU A 174 24.21 20.06 6.26
CA GLU A 174 23.56 18.83 5.88
C GLU A 174 22.06 19.08 5.62
N VAL A 175 21.52 18.36 4.63
CA VAL A 175 20.08 18.22 4.41
C VAL A 175 19.80 16.74 4.31
N ARG A 176 19.07 16.19 5.29
CA ARG A 176 18.80 14.75 5.36
C ARG A 176 17.30 14.47 5.40
N ALA A 177 16.85 13.51 4.63
CA ALA A 177 15.51 12.96 4.82
C ALA A 177 15.47 12.19 6.15
N ILE A 178 14.35 12.31 6.86
CA ILE A 178 14.02 11.49 8.01
C ILE A 178 13.07 10.41 7.50
N SER A 179 13.55 9.19 7.38
CA SER A 179 12.73 8.04 6.99
C SER A 179 12.14 7.40 8.23
N ILE A 180 10.81 7.33 8.31
CA ILE A 180 10.07 6.73 9.43
C ILE A 180 9.36 5.48 8.93
N TYR A 181 9.69 4.33 9.52
CA TYR A 181 9.13 3.03 9.13
C TYR A 181 9.15 2.04 10.30
N ARG A 182 8.44 0.91 10.17
CA ARG A 182 8.53 -0.21 11.12
C ARG A 182 9.76 -1.04 10.82
N ASP A 183 10.63 -1.23 11.81
CA ASP A 183 11.81 -2.09 11.71
C ASP A 183 11.40 -3.56 11.92
N ILE A 184 10.82 -4.13 10.88
CA ILE A 184 10.39 -5.53 10.84
C ILE A 184 11.17 -6.30 9.78
N PRO A 185 11.61 -7.53 10.07
CA PRO A 185 12.38 -8.30 9.11
C PRO A 185 11.52 -8.74 7.92
N GLN A 186 12.05 -8.54 6.73
CA GLN A 186 11.53 -9.18 5.53
C GLN A 186 11.91 -10.65 5.56
N ARG A 187 10.95 -11.54 5.82
CA ARG A 187 11.14 -13.00 5.97
C ARG A 187 10.83 -13.75 4.68
N GLY A 188 9.91 -13.23 3.88
CA GLY A 188 9.64 -13.72 2.54
C GLY A 188 10.61 -13.14 1.54
N SER A 189 10.92 -13.92 0.51
CA SER A 189 11.77 -13.49 -0.60
C SER A 189 11.33 -14.13 -1.90
N PHE A 190 11.69 -13.49 -3.01
CA PHE A 190 11.44 -13.98 -4.36
C PHE A 190 12.57 -13.54 -5.27
N SER A 191 13.04 -14.47 -6.08
CA SER A 191 13.97 -14.22 -7.16
C SER A 191 13.68 -15.22 -8.29
N CYS A 192 13.83 -14.80 -9.52
CA CYS A 192 13.64 -15.64 -10.69
C CYS A 192 14.58 -15.22 -11.83
N SER A 193 14.52 -15.95 -12.94
CA SER A 193 15.35 -15.67 -14.13
C SER A 193 15.00 -14.36 -14.86
N ASP A 194 13.97 -13.66 -14.43
CA ASP A 194 13.52 -12.37 -15.00
C ASP A 194 13.72 -11.25 -13.99
N GLU A 195 14.71 -10.39 -14.23
CA GLU A 195 15.07 -9.27 -13.36
C GLU A 195 13.94 -8.24 -13.24
N ARG A 196 13.10 -8.08 -14.28
CA ARG A 196 11.96 -7.18 -14.24
C ARG A 196 10.93 -7.63 -13.21
N LEU A 197 10.63 -8.93 -13.13
CA LEU A 197 9.73 -9.50 -12.12
C LEU A 197 10.35 -9.41 -10.71
N ASN A 198 11.68 -9.59 -10.57
CA ASN A 198 12.38 -9.41 -9.30
C ASN A 198 12.21 -7.98 -8.78
N ASN A 199 12.41 -6.98 -9.64
CA ASN A 199 12.26 -5.57 -9.32
C ASN A 199 10.80 -5.22 -8.98
N ILE A 200 9.82 -5.77 -9.69
CA ILE A 200 8.39 -5.57 -9.40
C ILE A 200 8.05 -6.15 -8.02
N TRP A 201 8.51 -7.37 -7.72
CA TRP A 201 8.27 -7.99 -6.43
C TRP A 201 8.85 -7.14 -5.26
N ALA A 202 10.09 -6.70 -5.40
CA ALA A 202 10.77 -5.88 -4.40
C ALA A 202 10.10 -4.51 -4.22
N THR A 203 9.65 -3.89 -5.31
CA THR A 203 8.94 -2.60 -5.26
C THR A 203 7.59 -2.71 -4.58
N GLY A 204 6.82 -3.78 -4.82
CA GLY A 204 5.54 -3.98 -4.12
C GLY A 204 5.73 -4.29 -2.63
N ALA A 205 6.75 -5.08 -2.28
CA ALA A 205 7.14 -5.33 -0.89
C ALA A 205 7.51 -4.02 -0.17
N ARG A 206 8.27 -3.14 -0.84
CA ARG A 206 8.61 -1.82 -0.32
C ARG A 206 7.38 -0.91 -0.19
N THR A 207 6.49 -0.91 -1.18
CA THR A 207 5.28 -0.09 -1.18
C THR A 207 4.43 -0.36 0.06
N VAL A 208 4.11 -1.63 0.32
CA VAL A 208 3.32 -1.99 1.50
C VAL A 208 4.07 -1.74 2.81
N HIS A 209 5.40 -1.90 2.83
CA HIS A 209 6.21 -1.58 4.01
C HIS A 209 6.13 -0.11 4.39
N LEU A 210 6.17 0.79 3.41
CA LEU A 210 5.99 2.23 3.64
C LEU A 210 4.61 2.57 4.21
N CYS A 211 3.57 1.82 3.82
CA CYS A 211 2.21 1.99 4.32
C CYS A 211 2.00 1.43 5.74
N MET A 212 2.88 0.53 6.23
CA MET A 212 2.85 0.01 7.61
C MET A 212 3.39 1.05 8.59
N GLN A 213 2.56 1.98 8.99
CA GLN A 213 2.89 3.05 9.92
C GLN A 213 2.31 2.78 11.33
N ASP A 214 1.67 3.73 12.01
CA ASP A 214 0.94 3.48 13.25
C ASP A 214 -0.18 2.47 13.06
N TYR A 215 -0.78 2.53 11.91
CA TYR A 215 -1.73 1.60 11.33
C TYR A 215 -1.29 1.24 9.92
N LEU A 216 -1.94 0.31 9.30
CA LEU A 216 -1.80 0.04 7.88
C LEU A 216 -2.59 1.13 7.13
N TRP A 217 -1.87 2.04 6.50
CA TRP A 217 -2.44 3.14 5.73
C TRP A 217 -2.56 2.77 4.26
N ASP A 218 -3.55 3.30 3.61
CA ASP A 218 -3.75 3.26 2.16
C ASP A 218 -2.52 3.78 1.39
N GLY A 219 -1.98 4.92 1.82
CA GLY A 219 -0.83 5.59 1.23
C GLY A 219 -0.11 6.50 2.21
N ILE A 220 1.06 7.02 1.83
CA ILE A 220 1.93 7.80 2.73
C ILE A 220 1.90 9.32 2.47
N LYS A 221 1.46 9.75 1.29
CA LYS A 221 1.31 11.17 0.97
C LYS A 221 -0.06 11.71 1.36
N ARG A 222 -1.12 11.02 0.93
CA ARG A 222 -2.50 11.47 1.03
C ARG A 222 -3.35 10.43 1.74
N ASP A 223 -4.48 10.83 2.24
CA ASP A 223 -5.40 10.18 3.16
C ASP A 223 -4.70 9.69 4.42
N ARG A 224 -3.76 8.74 4.36
CA ARG A 224 -3.05 8.15 5.51
C ARG A 224 -4.04 7.58 6.52
N LEU A 225 -5.03 6.88 6.02
CA LEU A 225 -6.14 6.28 6.75
C LEU A 225 -6.15 4.76 6.60
N VAL A 226 -6.93 4.12 7.44
CA VAL A 226 -7.27 2.69 7.28
C VAL A 226 -8.49 2.58 6.38
N TRP A 227 -8.26 2.39 5.09
CA TRP A 227 -9.32 2.09 4.12
C TRP A 227 -9.51 0.58 4.03
N MET A 228 -10.63 0.06 4.57
CA MET A 228 -10.81 -1.38 4.76
C MET A 228 -10.75 -2.21 3.47
N GLY A 229 -11.26 -1.68 2.36
CA GLY A 229 -11.21 -2.35 1.06
C GLY A 229 -9.79 -2.50 0.53
N ASP A 230 -8.95 -1.49 0.75
CA ASP A 230 -7.55 -1.42 0.32
C ASP A 230 -6.69 -2.46 1.05
N MET A 231 -7.04 -2.75 2.31
CA MET A 231 -6.25 -3.64 3.17
C MET A 231 -6.12 -5.07 2.64
N HIS A 232 -7.09 -5.59 1.86
CA HIS A 232 -7.04 -6.99 1.47
C HIS A 232 -5.81 -7.34 0.59
N PRO A 233 -5.51 -6.65 -0.54
CA PRO A 233 -4.29 -6.91 -1.28
C PRO A 233 -3.02 -6.59 -0.48
N GLU A 234 -3.06 -5.61 0.44
CA GLU A 234 -1.96 -5.32 1.36
C GLU A 234 -1.69 -6.49 2.32
N ILE A 235 -2.74 -7.05 2.95
CA ILE A 235 -2.66 -8.21 3.83
C ILE A 235 -2.06 -9.41 3.10
N MET A 236 -2.46 -9.64 1.84
CA MET A 236 -1.91 -10.71 1.03
C MET A 236 -0.41 -10.52 0.81
N THR A 237 0.02 -9.30 0.47
CA THR A 237 1.43 -8.98 0.29
C THR A 237 2.21 -9.07 1.60
N ILE A 238 1.69 -8.51 2.70
CA ILE A 238 2.31 -8.58 4.04
C ILE A 238 2.51 -10.02 4.47
N SER A 239 1.49 -10.88 4.29
CA SER A 239 1.56 -12.29 4.68
C SER A 239 2.65 -13.05 3.92
N HIS A 240 2.95 -12.68 2.67
CA HIS A 240 4.00 -13.32 1.88
C HIS A 240 5.40 -12.74 2.11
N VAL A 241 5.51 -11.47 2.53
CA VAL A 241 6.79 -10.77 2.67
C VAL A 241 7.26 -10.73 4.13
N PHE A 242 6.38 -10.36 5.06
CA PHE A 242 6.75 -10.12 6.47
C PHE A 242 6.20 -11.22 7.39
N GLY A 243 5.10 -11.85 7.02
CA GLY A 243 4.36 -12.77 7.86
C GLY A 243 3.47 -12.02 8.86
N HIS A 244 3.36 -12.57 10.07
CA HIS A 244 2.54 -11.96 11.12
C HIS A 244 3.14 -10.63 11.58
N THR A 245 2.31 -9.59 11.63
CA THR A 245 2.61 -8.28 12.20
C THR A 245 1.37 -7.69 12.86
N ASP A 246 1.55 -7.07 14.03
CA ASP A 246 0.48 -6.48 14.85
C ASP A 246 -0.25 -5.32 14.16
N VAL A 247 0.41 -4.63 13.23
CA VAL A 247 -0.18 -3.48 12.53
C VAL A 247 -1.42 -3.88 11.73
N VAL A 248 -1.47 -5.10 11.18
CA VAL A 248 -2.64 -5.60 10.45
C VAL A 248 -3.82 -5.82 11.40
N GLN A 249 -3.62 -6.58 12.48
CA GLN A 249 -4.68 -6.83 13.47
C GLN A 249 -5.21 -5.53 14.07
N LYS A 250 -4.32 -4.63 14.44
CA LYS A 250 -4.64 -3.31 14.98
C LYS A 250 -5.46 -2.45 14.01
N SER A 251 -5.20 -2.57 12.71
CA SER A 251 -5.95 -1.82 11.68
C SER A 251 -7.31 -2.45 11.41
N LEU A 252 -7.41 -3.77 11.38
CA LEU A 252 -8.68 -4.50 11.30
C LEU A 252 -9.57 -4.20 12.51
N ASP A 253 -8.98 -4.12 13.71
CA ASP A 253 -9.66 -3.75 14.94
C ASP A 253 -10.12 -2.29 14.92
N LEU A 254 -9.28 -1.37 14.45
CA LEU A 254 -9.68 0.04 14.29
C LEU A 254 -10.90 0.16 13.37
N ALA A 255 -10.87 -0.50 12.20
CA ALA A 255 -11.99 -0.47 11.26
C ALA A 255 -13.29 -0.98 11.88
N ARG A 256 -13.22 -2.06 12.69
CA ARG A 256 -14.34 -2.59 13.48
C ARG A 256 -14.82 -1.61 14.53
N ASP A 257 -13.91 -1.11 15.35
CA ASP A 257 -14.24 -0.35 16.58
C ASP A 257 -14.83 1.03 16.27
N ILE A 258 -14.43 1.66 15.15
CA ILE A 258 -15.01 2.94 14.69
C ILE A 258 -16.28 2.78 13.85
N THR A 259 -16.69 1.54 13.57
CA THR A 259 -17.86 1.25 12.71
C THR A 259 -18.88 0.40 13.46
N PRO A 260 -19.63 0.96 14.42
CA PRO A 260 -20.68 0.20 15.10
C PRO A 260 -21.75 -0.22 14.08
N LEU A 261 -22.20 -1.48 14.20
CA LEU A 261 -23.28 -1.99 13.36
C LEU A 261 -24.59 -1.21 13.60
N PRO A 262 -25.37 -0.91 12.55
CA PRO A 262 -25.30 -1.47 11.19
C PRO A 262 -24.54 -0.59 10.16
N ASN A 263 -23.67 0.30 10.59
CA ASN A 263 -22.92 1.15 9.69
C ASN A 263 -21.92 0.33 8.82
N TRP A 264 -21.51 0.92 7.70
CA TRP A 264 -20.54 0.33 6.77
C TRP A 264 -19.14 0.90 7.00
N MET A 265 -18.13 0.02 7.00
CA MET A 265 -16.72 0.42 7.13
C MET A 265 -16.33 1.39 6.03
N SER A 266 -15.63 2.45 6.42
CA SER A 266 -15.26 3.55 5.52
C SER A 266 -16.46 4.19 4.78
N GLY A 267 -17.68 4.01 5.29
CA GLY A 267 -18.92 4.47 4.66
C GLY A 267 -19.34 3.67 3.41
N MET A 268 -18.66 2.57 3.09
CA MET A 268 -18.89 1.78 1.88
C MET A 268 -19.31 0.35 2.19
N TYR A 269 -20.43 -0.08 1.63
CA TYR A 269 -20.99 -1.41 1.80
C TYR A 269 -19.96 -2.52 1.50
N THR A 270 -19.32 -2.46 0.36
CA THR A 270 -18.34 -3.45 -0.09
C THR A 270 -17.07 -3.52 0.78
N TYR A 271 -16.73 -2.44 1.48
CA TYR A 271 -15.59 -2.44 2.40
C TYR A 271 -15.86 -3.29 3.65
N SER A 272 -17.11 -3.31 4.13
CA SER A 272 -17.50 -4.29 5.16
C SER A 272 -17.48 -5.74 4.66
N LEU A 273 -17.75 -5.97 3.38
CA LEU A 273 -17.60 -7.29 2.74
C LEU A 273 -16.12 -7.71 2.73
N TRP A 274 -15.22 -6.82 2.34
CA TRP A 274 -13.78 -7.09 2.33
C TRP A 274 -13.21 -7.38 3.73
N TRP A 275 -13.77 -6.77 4.78
CA TRP A 275 -13.34 -7.08 6.14
C TRP A 275 -13.53 -8.56 6.50
N VAL A 276 -14.65 -9.17 6.12
CA VAL A 276 -14.91 -10.60 6.37
C VAL A 276 -13.92 -11.48 5.61
N VAL A 277 -13.64 -11.15 4.34
CA VAL A 277 -12.66 -11.87 3.52
C VAL A 277 -11.26 -11.72 4.10
N ALA A 278 -10.87 -10.50 4.48
CA ALA A 278 -9.58 -10.21 5.09
C ALA A 278 -9.37 -10.96 6.41
N GLN A 279 -10.39 -11.04 7.27
CA GLN A 279 -10.35 -11.84 8.51
C GLN A 279 -10.11 -13.33 8.22
N ARG A 280 -10.76 -13.87 7.18
CA ARG A 280 -10.59 -15.27 6.79
C ARG A 280 -9.16 -15.52 6.29
N ASP A 281 -8.64 -14.68 5.42
CA ASP A 281 -7.30 -14.86 4.85
C ASP A 281 -6.22 -14.66 5.91
N TRP A 282 -6.37 -13.64 6.78
CA TRP A 282 -5.47 -13.45 7.92
C TRP A 282 -5.43 -14.67 8.83
N TYR A 283 -6.59 -15.24 9.16
CA TYR A 283 -6.64 -16.45 9.97
C TYR A 283 -6.01 -17.66 9.25
N HIS A 284 -6.21 -17.78 7.94
CA HIS A 284 -5.62 -18.84 7.14
C HIS A 284 -4.09 -18.82 7.18
N PHE A 285 -3.50 -17.65 7.04
CA PHE A 285 -2.03 -17.50 7.08
C PHE A 285 -1.46 -17.68 8.48
N HIS A 286 -2.12 -17.17 9.51
CA HIS A 286 -1.51 -17.01 10.83
C HIS A 286 -2.07 -17.96 11.89
N GLY A 287 -3.30 -18.45 11.77
CA GLY A 287 -3.92 -19.41 12.68
C GLY A 287 -4.16 -18.87 14.08
N ASP A 288 -4.20 -17.53 14.26
CA ASP A 288 -4.39 -16.89 15.56
C ASP A 288 -5.86 -17.01 16.03
N MET A 289 -6.14 -18.08 16.74
CA MET A 289 -7.47 -18.36 17.27
C MET A 289 -7.90 -17.37 18.35
N GLU A 290 -6.97 -16.83 19.14
CA GLU A 290 -7.32 -15.89 20.20
C GLU A 290 -7.72 -14.53 19.59
N TYR A 291 -7.06 -14.10 18.54
CA TYR A 291 -7.48 -12.94 17.77
C TYR A 291 -8.83 -13.17 17.08
N LEU A 292 -9.03 -14.32 16.45
CA LEU A 292 -10.31 -14.64 15.79
C LEU A 292 -11.48 -14.64 16.79
N LYS A 293 -11.29 -15.14 18.00
CA LYS A 293 -12.31 -15.10 19.06
C LYS A 293 -12.70 -13.67 19.46
N GLN A 294 -11.78 -12.72 19.41
CA GLN A 294 -12.06 -11.32 19.69
C GLN A 294 -12.96 -10.68 18.62
N GLN A 295 -12.95 -11.20 17.39
CA GLN A 295 -13.79 -10.73 16.29
C GLN A 295 -15.21 -11.31 16.32
N ARG A 296 -15.46 -12.36 17.12
CA ARG A 296 -16.67 -13.20 17.11
C ARG A 296 -17.97 -12.40 17.11
N GLU A 297 -18.13 -11.49 18.06
CA GLU A 297 -19.39 -10.74 18.25
C GLU A 297 -19.68 -9.85 17.04
N TYR A 298 -18.69 -9.07 16.62
CA TYR A 298 -18.84 -8.19 15.47
C TYR A 298 -19.04 -8.96 14.16
N LEU A 299 -18.25 -10.01 13.95
CA LEU A 299 -18.34 -10.89 12.78
C LEU A 299 -19.76 -11.50 12.64
N THR A 300 -20.28 -12.09 13.70
CA THR A 300 -21.62 -12.70 13.66
C THR A 300 -22.71 -11.67 13.47
N GLY A 301 -22.59 -10.49 14.11
CA GLY A 301 -23.52 -9.37 13.91
C GLY A 301 -23.50 -8.80 12.49
N LEU A 302 -22.32 -8.65 11.90
CA LEU A 302 -22.18 -8.22 10.51
C LEU A 302 -22.77 -9.26 9.54
N LEU A 303 -22.45 -10.55 9.73
CA LEU A 303 -23.00 -11.62 8.89
C LEU A 303 -24.52 -11.69 8.96
N GLU A 304 -25.14 -11.42 10.13
CA GLU A 304 -26.59 -11.33 10.27
C GLU A 304 -27.20 -10.25 9.37
N ILE A 305 -26.58 -9.06 9.34
CA ILE A 305 -27.00 -7.95 8.48
C ILE A 305 -26.82 -8.31 7.00
N LEU A 306 -25.68 -8.94 6.65
CA LEU A 306 -25.35 -9.32 5.27
C LEU A 306 -26.27 -10.42 4.73
N LEU A 307 -26.66 -11.40 5.56
CA LEU A 307 -27.66 -12.41 5.20
C LEU A 307 -29.01 -11.76 4.82
N GLY A 308 -29.38 -10.67 5.51
CA GLY A 308 -30.57 -9.87 5.17
C GLY A 308 -30.47 -9.06 3.86
N LYS A 309 -29.28 -9.01 3.24
CA LYS A 309 -29.06 -8.36 1.92
C LYS A 309 -29.15 -9.35 0.75
N VAL A 310 -29.47 -10.60 0.99
CA VAL A 310 -29.69 -11.62 -0.03
C VAL A 310 -31.14 -12.08 0.04
N ASP A 311 -31.86 -11.99 -1.08
CA ASP A 311 -33.25 -12.39 -1.15
C ASP A 311 -33.47 -13.92 -1.12
N GLU A 312 -34.71 -14.34 -1.10
CA GLU A 312 -35.08 -15.78 -1.08
C GLU A 312 -34.63 -16.52 -2.34
N LYS A 313 -34.41 -15.82 -3.45
CA LYS A 313 -33.95 -16.38 -4.72
C LYS A 313 -32.43 -16.39 -4.87
N GLY A 314 -31.69 -15.82 -3.89
CA GLY A 314 -30.24 -15.77 -3.89
C GLY A 314 -29.62 -14.54 -4.58
N PHE A 315 -30.41 -13.51 -4.89
CA PHE A 315 -29.89 -12.26 -5.44
C PHE A 315 -29.49 -11.27 -4.33
N GLU A 316 -28.34 -10.64 -4.49
CA GLU A 316 -27.91 -9.52 -3.66
C GLU A 316 -28.78 -8.29 -3.98
N THR A 317 -29.27 -7.60 -2.94
CA THR A 317 -30.35 -6.61 -3.06
C THR A 317 -29.91 -5.16 -2.89
N SER A 318 -28.62 -4.86 -2.73
CA SER A 318 -28.14 -3.47 -2.60
C SER A 318 -28.16 -2.71 -3.93
N GLY A 319 -28.26 -3.41 -5.06
CA GLY A 319 -28.17 -2.84 -6.39
C GLY A 319 -26.74 -2.57 -6.90
N GLY A 320 -25.75 -3.08 -6.18
CA GLY A 320 -24.33 -2.92 -6.44
C GLY A 320 -23.65 -1.92 -5.51
N GLY A 321 -22.39 -2.19 -5.18
CA GLY A 321 -21.53 -1.35 -4.36
C GLY A 321 -20.27 -0.92 -5.10
N PHE A 322 -19.50 -0.02 -4.52
CA PHE A 322 -18.20 0.37 -5.02
C PHE A 322 -17.28 -0.88 -5.07
N LEU A 323 -16.76 -1.20 -6.24
CA LEU A 323 -15.75 -2.24 -6.40
C LEU A 323 -14.38 -1.58 -6.58
N ASP A 324 -14.28 -0.79 -7.65
CA ASP A 324 -13.09 -0.08 -8.08
C ASP A 324 -13.54 1.16 -8.87
N TRP A 325 -12.69 2.16 -8.98
CA TRP A 325 -13.03 3.41 -9.67
C TRP A 325 -13.49 3.20 -11.12
N PRO A 326 -12.80 2.38 -11.96
CA PRO A 326 -13.30 2.12 -13.31
C PRO A 326 -14.70 1.50 -13.34
N SER A 327 -15.09 0.74 -12.32
CA SER A 327 -16.39 0.07 -12.28
C SER A 327 -17.56 1.02 -12.02
N ASN A 328 -17.33 2.20 -11.42
CA ASN A 328 -18.41 3.13 -11.05
C ASN A 328 -19.28 3.58 -12.23
N ALA A 329 -18.73 3.64 -13.42
CA ALA A 329 -19.47 3.95 -14.64
C ALA A 329 -20.21 2.75 -15.25
N ASN A 330 -19.93 1.53 -14.76
CA ASN A 330 -20.43 0.26 -15.28
C ASN A 330 -21.34 -0.43 -14.25
N LYS A 331 -22.62 -0.03 -14.21
CA LYS A 331 -23.60 -0.57 -13.26
C LYS A 331 -23.76 -2.09 -13.33
N PRO A 332 -23.83 -2.74 -14.51
CA PRO A 332 -23.85 -4.19 -14.60
C PRO A 332 -22.64 -4.86 -13.93
N ALA A 333 -21.43 -4.31 -14.15
CA ALA A 333 -20.22 -4.83 -13.49
C ALA A 333 -20.26 -4.65 -11.97
N MET A 334 -20.72 -3.50 -11.48
CA MET A 334 -20.91 -3.27 -10.04
C MET A 334 -21.89 -4.28 -9.43
N LYS A 335 -23.06 -4.48 -10.07
CA LYS A 335 -24.09 -5.43 -9.60
C LYS A 335 -23.55 -6.86 -9.57
N ALA A 336 -22.98 -7.33 -10.66
CA ALA A 336 -22.45 -8.70 -10.76
C ALA A 336 -21.24 -8.93 -9.84
N GLY A 337 -20.34 -7.95 -9.75
CA GLY A 337 -19.18 -8.01 -8.85
C GLY A 337 -19.57 -7.97 -7.37
N THR A 338 -20.60 -7.19 -6.99
CA THR A 338 -21.12 -7.19 -5.61
C THR A 338 -21.76 -8.52 -5.26
N GLN A 339 -22.54 -9.12 -6.15
CA GLN A 339 -23.05 -10.48 -6.00
C GLN A 339 -21.91 -11.48 -5.76
N ALA A 340 -20.86 -11.40 -6.58
CA ALA A 340 -19.69 -12.26 -6.48
C ALA A 340 -18.96 -12.10 -5.13
N LEU A 341 -18.71 -10.84 -4.73
CA LEU A 341 -18.07 -10.55 -3.45
C LEU A 341 -18.90 -11.06 -2.27
N MET A 342 -20.23 -10.90 -2.32
CA MET A 342 -21.12 -11.45 -1.28
C MET A 342 -21.04 -12.99 -1.21
N MET A 343 -20.93 -13.68 -2.35
CA MET A 343 -20.70 -15.13 -2.36
C MET A 343 -19.37 -15.50 -1.68
N MET A 344 -18.30 -14.75 -1.94
CA MET A 344 -17.02 -14.95 -1.25
C MET A 344 -17.15 -14.72 0.25
N VAL A 345 -17.92 -13.72 0.68
CA VAL A 345 -18.21 -13.42 2.09
C VAL A 345 -19.00 -14.55 2.75
N MET A 346 -20.03 -15.08 2.09
CA MET A 346 -20.81 -16.20 2.66
C MET A 346 -19.92 -17.43 2.85
N LYS A 347 -18.99 -17.69 1.92
CA LYS A 347 -18.00 -18.76 2.06
C LYS A 347 -17.03 -18.52 3.20
N ALA A 348 -16.48 -17.31 3.30
CA ALA A 348 -15.60 -16.91 4.39
C ALA A 348 -16.31 -16.97 5.77
N GLY A 349 -17.57 -16.53 5.83
CA GLY A 349 -18.41 -16.59 7.03
C GLY A 349 -18.68 -18.03 7.48
N GLU A 350 -18.98 -18.94 6.54
CA GLU A 350 -19.11 -20.38 6.83
C GLU A 350 -17.84 -20.91 7.52
N GLU A 351 -16.67 -20.64 6.94
CA GLU A 351 -15.37 -21.11 7.44
C GLU A 351 -15.03 -20.51 8.81
N LEU A 352 -15.09 -19.19 8.97
CA LEU A 352 -14.75 -18.49 10.21
C LEU A 352 -15.69 -18.90 11.36
N CYS A 353 -17.00 -18.94 11.09
CA CYS A 353 -17.98 -19.40 12.09
C CYS A 353 -17.80 -20.88 12.43
N GLY A 354 -17.38 -21.69 11.47
CA GLY A 354 -17.00 -23.09 11.71
C GLY A 354 -15.85 -23.22 12.72
N TYR A 355 -14.78 -22.42 12.54
CA TYR A 355 -13.63 -22.39 13.47
C TYR A 355 -14.00 -21.86 14.86
N LEU A 356 -14.90 -20.87 14.92
CA LEU A 356 -15.40 -20.29 16.18
C LEU A 356 -16.42 -21.19 16.90
N GLY A 357 -16.91 -22.25 16.27
CA GLY A 357 -17.96 -23.11 16.80
C GLY A 357 -19.37 -22.52 16.69
N GLU A 358 -19.57 -21.46 15.92
CA GLU A 358 -20.87 -20.81 15.63
C GLU A 358 -21.64 -21.58 14.55
N LYS A 359 -22.03 -22.82 14.87
CA LYS A 359 -22.60 -23.81 13.91
C LYS A 359 -23.84 -23.31 13.17
N GLU A 360 -24.74 -22.59 13.87
CA GLU A 360 -25.97 -22.08 13.27
C GLU A 360 -25.65 -20.97 12.23
N MET A 361 -24.76 -20.01 12.57
CA MET A 361 -24.36 -18.98 11.65
C MET A 361 -23.59 -19.56 10.45
N ALA A 362 -22.67 -20.48 10.68
CA ALA A 362 -21.97 -21.21 9.62
C ALA A 362 -22.94 -21.89 8.65
N LYS A 363 -23.96 -22.59 9.18
CA LYS A 363 -24.99 -23.21 8.36
C LYS A 363 -25.79 -22.20 7.55
N ARG A 364 -26.20 -21.09 8.14
CA ARG A 364 -26.95 -20.03 7.44
C ARG A 364 -26.13 -19.42 6.31
N CYS A 365 -24.82 -19.16 6.53
CA CYS A 365 -23.90 -18.70 5.48
C CYS A 365 -23.79 -19.74 4.35
N SER A 366 -23.64 -21.03 4.68
CA SER A 366 -23.57 -22.11 3.70
C SER A 366 -24.86 -22.24 2.88
N ASP A 367 -26.03 -22.16 3.53
CA ASP A 367 -27.32 -22.23 2.83
C ASP A 367 -27.56 -20.99 1.95
N CYS A 368 -27.11 -19.81 2.40
CA CYS A 368 -27.14 -18.59 1.60
C CYS A 368 -26.21 -18.71 0.37
N TYR A 369 -24.98 -19.17 0.56
CA TYR A 369 -24.03 -19.41 -0.53
C TYR A 369 -24.62 -20.35 -1.60
N LYS A 370 -25.28 -21.44 -1.20
CA LYS A 370 -25.94 -22.37 -2.14
C LYS A 370 -27.01 -21.67 -2.97
N ARG A 371 -27.92 -20.90 -2.32
CA ARG A 371 -28.95 -20.13 -3.03
C ARG A 371 -28.34 -19.13 -4.01
N MET A 372 -27.27 -18.44 -3.60
CA MET A 372 -26.57 -17.51 -4.48
C MET A 372 -25.89 -18.22 -5.67
N THR A 373 -25.37 -19.42 -5.45
CA THR A 373 -24.80 -20.26 -6.52
C THR A 373 -25.88 -20.66 -7.55
N GLU A 374 -27.09 -20.97 -7.09
CA GLU A 374 -28.23 -21.26 -7.98
C GLU A 374 -28.69 -20.02 -8.77
N ALA A 375 -28.58 -18.82 -8.20
CA ALA A 375 -28.90 -17.56 -8.85
C ALA A 375 -27.80 -17.07 -9.83
N ALA A 376 -26.55 -17.50 -9.63
CA ALA A 376 -25.37 -16.99 -10.36
C ALA A 376 -25.50 -17.03 -11.88
N PRO A 377 -26.03 -18.10 -12.53
CA PRO A 377 -26.20 -18.10 -13.99
C PRO A 377 -27.06 -16.95 -14.54
N ALA A 378 -28.12 -16.57 -13.82
CA ALA A 378 -28.99 -15.47 -14.23
C ALA A 378 -28.28 -14.11 -14.10
N VAL A 379 -27.47 -13.92 -13.05
CA VAL A 379 -26.65 -12.72 -12.87
C VAL A 379 -25.60 -12.60 -13.99
N VAL A 380 -24.95 -13.69 -14.33
CA VAL A 380 -23.94 -13.74 -15.40
C VAL A 380 -24.58 -13.48 -16.76
N GLU A 381 -25.75 -14.06 -17.04
CA GLU A 381 -26.49 -13.81 -18.28
C GLU A 381 -26.88 -12.33 -18.42
N GLU A 382 -27.47 -11.73 -17.36
CA GLU A 382 -27.83 -10.31 -17.30
C GLU A 382 -26.58 -9.43 -17.52
N TYR A 383 -25.47 -9.74 -16.83
CA TYR A 383 -24.22 -9.01 -16.99
C TYR A 383 -23.73 -8.98 -18.43
N TYR A 384 -23.60 -10.12 -19.09
CA TYR A 384 -23.11 -10.17 -20.47
C TYR A 384 -24.11 -9.60 -21.49
N LYS A 385 -25.39 -9.57 -21.18
CA LYS A 385 -26.42 -8.94 -22.02
C LYS A 385 -26.36 -7.42 -21.94
N GLU A 386 -26.10 -6.86 -20.76
CA GLU A 386 -26.09 -5.43 -20.48
C GLU A 386 -24.72 -4.80 -20.64
N ALA A 387 -23.66 -5.51 -20.27
CA ALA A 387 -22.27 -5.07 -20.44
C ALA A 387 -21.85 -5.17 -21.91
N LYS A 388 -21.92 -4.06 -22.60
CA LYS A 388 -21.86 -3.97 -24.07
C LYS A 388 -20.54 -4.40 -24.70
N ALA A 389 -19.43 -4.53 -23.98
CA ALA A 389 -18.17 -4.99 -24.57
C ALA A 389 -17.13 -5.38 -23.53
N PRO A 390 -16.20 -6.27 -23.84
CA PRO A 390 -15.03 -6.56 -23.00
C PRO A 390 -14.17 -5.33 -22.68
N GLY A 391 -14.20 -4.28 -23.51
CA GLY A 391 -13.45 -3.05 -23.35
C GLY A 391 -14.12 -1.93 -22.53
N GLU A 392 -15.35 -2.12 -22.02
CA GLU A 392 -15.99 -1.13 -21.16
C GLU A 392 -15.25 -1.00 -19.81
N PRO A 393 -15.06 0.22 -19.29
CA PRO A 393 -14.41 0.42 -17.98
C PRO A 393 -15.09 -0.42 -16.88
N GLY A 394 -14.30 -1.09 -16.05
CA GLY A 394 -14.80 -1.92 -14.94
C GLY A 394 -15.29 -3.32 -15.32
N SER A 395 -15.34 -3.66 -16.61
CA SER A 395 -15.75 -5.02 -17.05
C SER A 395 -14.78 -6.09 -16.54
N LYS A 396 -13.47 -5.83 -16.61
CA LYS A 396 -12.45 -6.75 -16.09
C LYS A 396 -12.60 -6.95 -14.57
N GLN A 397 -12.86 -5.90 -13.81
CA GLN A 397 -13.02 -5.95 -12.34
C GLN A 397 -14.22 -6.81 -11.95
N GLY A 398 -15.39 -6.57 -12.54
CA GLY A 398 -16.58 -7.38 -12.30
C GLY A 398 -16.41 -8.84 -12.72
N THR A 399 -15.78 -9.07 -13.89
CA THR A 399 -15.51 -10.41 -14.41
C THR A 399 -14.53 -11.16 -13.49
N ALA A 400 -13.48 -10.51 -13.00
CA ALA A 400 -12.52 -11.13 -12.09
C ALA A 400 -13.20 -11.63 -10.81
N LEU A 401 -14.05 -10.82 -10.18
CA LEU A 401 -14.80 -11.26 -9.00
C LEU A 401 -15.75 -12.42 -9.32
N MET A 402 -16.45 -12.41 -10.47
CA MET A 402 -17.29 -13.53 -10.88
C MET A 402 -16.50 -14.84 -11.05
N VAL A 403 -15.28 -14.76 -11.60
CA VAL A 403 -14.38 -15.93 -11.72
C VAL A 403 -13.98 -16.42 -10.32
N LEU A 404 -13.55 -15.51 -9.44
CA LEU A 404 -13.10 -15.85 -8.09
C LEU A 404 -14.21 -16.44 -7.23
N ALA A 405 -15.44 -15.98 -7.40
CA ALA A 405 -16.62 -16.53 -6.74
C ALA A 405 -17.14 -17.83 -7.38
N GLY A 406 -16.58 -18.27 -8.50
CA GLY A 406 -17.04 -19.47 -9.22
C GLY A 406 -18.37 -19.31 -9.96
N MET A 407 -18.77 -18.08 -10.28
CA MET A 407 -20.02 -17.78 -10.98
C MET A 407 -19.94 -18.06 -12.49
N THR A 408 -18.76 -17.98 -13.09
CA THR A 408 -18.52 -18.13 -14.53
C THR A 408 -17.32 -19.03 -14.80
N ASP A 409 -17.27 -19.60 -15.99
CA ASP A 409 -16.11 -20.37 -16.45
C ASP A 409 -14.88 -19.46 -16.59
N ALA A 410 -13.81 -19.84 -15.89
CA ALA A 410 -12.60 -19.02 -15.77
C ALA A 410 -11.86 -18.89 -17.10
N GLN A 411 -11.73 -19.97 -17.90
CA GLN A 411 -11.03 -19.95 -19.18
C GLN A 411 -11.77 -19.11 -20.22
N LYS A 412 -13.11 -19.22 -20.23
CA LYS A 412 -13.95 -18.39 -21.08
C LYS A 412 -13.84 -16.90 -20.71
N ALA A 413 -13.93 -16.60 -19.42
CA ALA A 413 -13.83 -15.23 -18.89
C ALA A 413 -12.45 -14.62 -19.19
N ASP A 414 -11.38 -15.39 -19.02
CA ASP A 414 -10.03 -14.98 -19.37
C ASP A 414 -9.90 -14.63 -20.85
N THR A 415 -10.29 -15.57 -21.72
CA THR A 415 -10.17 -15.40 -23.17
C THR A 415 -11.02 -14.26 -23.71
N GLN A 416 -12.23 -14.05 -23.20
CA GLN A 416 -13.19 -13.09 -23.72
C GLN A 416 -13.10 -11.71 -23.09
N VAL A 417 -12.56 -11.58 -21.85
CA VAL A 417 -12.56 -10.33 -21.10
C VAL A 417 -11.19 -10.00 -20.50
N LEU A 418 -10.63 -10.87 -19.64
CA LEU A 418 -9.51 -10.48 -18.77
C LEU A 418 -8.25 -10.13 -19.58
N LYS A 419 -7.87 -10.94 -20.56
CA LYS A 419 -6.68 -10.69 -21.40
C LYS A 419 -6.96 -9.87 -22.66
N THR A 420 -8.22 -9.58 -22.97
CA THR A 420 -8.56 -8.76 -24.14
C THR A 420 -7.93 -7.39 -24.02
N GLU A 421 -7.29 -6.90 -25.08
CA GLU A 421 -6.53 -5.63 -25.11
C GLU A 421 -5.36 -5.56 -24.11
N GLY A 422 -4.82 -6.70 -23.68
CA GLY A 422 -3.68 -6.77 -22.77
C GLY A 422 -3.93 -6.07 -21.42
N ALA A 423 -2.98 -5.27 -20.96
CA ALA A 423 -3.05 -4.56 -19.68
C ALA A 423 -4.03 -3.37 -19.67
N ARG A 424 -4.66 -3.04 -20.80
CA ARG A 424 -5.69 -2.00 -20.85
C ARG A 424 -6.89 -2.38 -19.98
N GLY A 425 -7.36 -1.44 -19.16
CA GLY A 425 -8.44 -1.66 -18.19
C GLY A 425 -8.00 -2.36 -16.89
N PHE A 426 -6.71 -2.64 -16.72
CA PHE A 426 -6.16 -2.93 -15.41
C PHE A 426 -6.20 -1.66 -14.55
N SER A 427 -6.31 -1.85 -13.25
CA SER A 427 -6.13 -0.82 -12.23
C SER A 427 -5.12 -1.30 -11.19
N THR A 428 -4.52 -0.39 -10.49
CA THR A 428 -3.56 -0.71 -9.42
C THR A 428 -4.22 -1.44 -8.26
N PHE A 429 -5.47 -1.13 -7.95
CA PHE A 429 -6.26 -1.78 -6.89
C PHE A 429 -6.72 -3.20 -7.30
N TYR A 430 -7.59 -3.30 -8.29
CA TYR A 430 -8.16 -4.59 -8.68
C TYR A 430 -7.23 -5.45 -9.54
N GLY A 431 -6.08 -4.92 -9.93
CA GLY A 431 -5.07 -5.69 -10.65
C GLY A 431 -4.71 -7.00 -9.98
N TYR A 432 -4.65 -7.03 -8.63
CA TYR A 432 -4.46 -8.27 -7.86
C TYR A 432 -5.53 -9.31 -8.17
N TYR A 433 -6.81 -8.94 -8.15
CA TYR A 433 -7.92 -9.86 -8.40
C TYR A 433 -8.00 -10.29 -9.86
N LEU A 434 -7.64 -9.41 -10.81
CA LEU A 434 -7.53 -9.76 -12.22
C LEU A 434 -6.47 -10.85 -12.43
N LEU A 435 -5.30 -10.67 -11.85
CA LEU A 435 -4.21 -11.66 -11.89
C LEU A 435 -4.63 -12.99 -11.25
N GLN A 436 -5.34 -12.97 -10.13
CA GLN A 436 -5.87 -14.16 -9.48
C GLN A 436 -6.90 -14.89 -10.35
N ALA A 437 -7.76 -14.15 -11.05
CA ALA A 437 -8.75 -14.73 -11.97
C ALA A 437 -8.08 -15.36 -13.20
N MET A 438 -7.02 -14.75 -13.74
CA MET A 438 -6.20 -15.33 -14.81
C MET A 438 -5.50 -16.62 -14.35
N ALA A 439 -4.92 -16.62 -13.14
CA ALA A 439 -4.33 -17.83 -12.55
C ALA A 439 -5.38 -18.95 -12.40
N ARG A 440 -6.62 -18.61 -11.99
CA ARG A 440 -7.72 -19.57 -11.89
C ARG A 440 -8.13 -20.15 -13.24
N ALA A 441 -7.92 -19.41 -14.32
CA ALA A 441 -8.08 -19.88 -15.69
C ALA A 441 -6.91 -20.76 -16.18
N GLY A 442 -5.82 -20.84 -15.42
CA GLY A 442 -4.57 -21.50 -15.82
C GLY A 442 -3.66 -20.65 -16.71
N ASP A 443 -3.99 -19.35 -16.91
CA ASP A 443 -3.21 -18.43 -17.74
C ASP A 443 -2.13 -17.70 -16.90
N TYR A 444 -1.17 -18.46 -16.38
CA TYR A 444 -0.07 -17.92 -15.58
C TYR A 444 0.93 -17.10 -16.40
N GLU A 445 1.18 -17.49 -17.66
CA GLU A 445 2.07 -16.74 -18.56
C GLU A 445 1.44 -15.39 -18.94
N GLY A 446 0.15 -15.38 -19.28
CA GLY A 446 -0.57 -14.15 -19.53
C GLY A 446 -0.59 -13.22 -18.31
N ALA A 447 -0.79 -13.76 -17.12
CA ALA A 447 -0.74 -12.97 -15.88
C ALA A 447 0.65 -12.37 -15.63
N MET A 448 1.74 -13.12 -15.83
CA MET A 448 3.12 -12.60 -15.72
C MET A 448 3.39 -11.50 -16.77
N GLU A 449 2.87 -11.65 -17.97
CA GLU A 449 2.98 -10.62 -19.02
C GLU A 449 2.22 -9.34 -18.60
N MET A 450 1.04 -9.46 -18.00
CA MET A 450 0.33 -8.29 -17.44
C MET A 450 1.13 -7.61 -16.33
N ILE A 451 1.77 -8.39 -15.46
CA ILE A 451 2.65 -7.85 -14.41
C ILE A 451 3.83 -7.08 -15.03
N ARG A 452 4.53 -7.67 -16.00
CA ARG A 452 5.66 -7.01 -16.69
C ARG A 452 5.24 -5.72 -17.38
N THR A 453 4.08 -5.75 -18.04
CA THR A 453 3.57 -4.62 -18.81
C THR A 453 3.05 -3.51 -17.92
N PHE A 454 2.17 -3.80 -16.96
CA PHE A 454 1.49 -2.78 -16.18
C PHE A 454 2.37 -2.22 -15.05
N TRP A 455 2.84 -3.07 -14.13
CA TRP A 455 3.70 -2.62 -13.02
C TRP A 455 5.11 -2.29 -13.48
N GLY A 456 5.63 -3.02 -14.46
CA GLY A 456 6.92 -2.71 -15.04
C GLY A 456 6.95 -1.36 -15.75
N ALA A 457 5.85 -0.90 -16.35
CA ALA A 457 5.78 0.44 -16.93
C ALA A 457 5.96 1.55 -15.88
N MET A 458 5.42 1.38 -14.67
CA MET A 458 5.68 2.34 -13.58
C MET A 458 7.17 2.38 -13.21
N LEU A 459 7.87 1.24 -13.19
CA LEU A 459 9.33 1.20 -12.97
C LEU A 459 10.09 1.94 -14.09
N ASP A 460 9.69 1.75 -15.34
CA ASP A 460 10.31 2.44 -16.50
C ASP A 460 10.13 3.96 -16.40
N LEU A 461 9.06 4.41 -15.75
CA LEU A 461 8.78 5.83 -15.47
C LEU A 461 9.47 6.35 -14.20
N GLY A 462 10.32 5.55 -13.55
CA GLY A 462 11.12 5.95 -12.39
C GLY A 462 10.48 5.66 -11.03
N ALA A 463 9.41 4.86 -10.98
CA ALA A 463 8.77 4.47 -9.73
C ALA A 463 9.72 3.69 -8.81
N THR A 464 9.68 4.00 -7.53
CA THR A 464 10.37 3.27 -6.44
C THR A 464 9.38 2.74 -5.41
N SER A 465 8.10 3.01 -5.63
CA SER A 465 6.90 2.48 -4.99
C SER A 465 5.78 2.45 -6.04
N PHE A 466 4.74 1.65 -5.83
CA PHE A 466 3.63 1.57 -6.77
C PHE A 466 2.54 2.59 -6.46
N TRP A 467 1.92 3.09 -7.54
CA TRP A 467 1.08 4.26 -7.56
C TRP A 467 -0.38 3.94 -7.23
N GLU A 468 -1.10 4.94 -6.73
CA GLU A 468 -2.51 4.88 -6.40
C GLU A 468 -3.38 4.64 -7.64
N ASP A 469 -3.06 5.27 -8.75
CA ASP A 469 -3.72 5.09 -10.05
C ASP A 469 -2.67 5.01 -11.16
N PHE A 470 -2.94 4.23 -12.18
CA PHE A 470 -2.13 4.13 -13.39
C PHE A 470 -2.97 3.56 -14.53
N SER A 471 -2.77 4.08 -15.72
CA SER A 471 -3.32 3.52 -16.95
C SER A 471 -2.24 3.36 -18.00
N ILE A 472 -2.17 2.17 -18.61
CA ILE A 472 -1.27 1.91 -19.74
C ILE A 472 -1.54 2.85 -20.93
N ASP A 473 -2.75 3.41 -21.04
CA ASP A 473 -3.11 4.36 -22.06
C ASP A 473 -2.37 5.70 -21.95
N TRP A 474 -1.88 6.05 -20.76
CA TRP A 474 -1.07 7.27 -20.58
C TRP A 474 0.25 7.23 -21.34
N LEU A 475 0.77 6.01 -21.60
CA LEU A 475 2.01 5.80 -22.36
C LEU A 475 1.88 6.00 -23.87
N LYS A 476 0.65 6.25 -24.38
CA LYS A 476 0.43 6.64 -25.79
C LYS A 476 0.91 8.06 -26.07
N GLU A 477 1.02 8.87 -25.05
CA GLU A 477 1.56 10.22 -25.11
C GLU A 477 3.09 10.16 -24.89
N ASP A 478 3.80 11.19 -25.33
CA ASP A 478 5.23 11.34 -25.02
C ASP A 478 5.36 11.92 -23.60
N VAL A 479 5.63 11.06 -22.63
CA VAL A 479 5.64 11.39 -21.20
C VAL A 479 7.05 11.47 -20.65
N ALA A 480 7.26 12.39 -19.70
CA ALA A 480 8.47 12.48 -18.89
C ALA A 480 8.37 11.53 -17.69
N ARG A 481 9.52 11.02 -17.23
CA ARG A 481 9.64 10.24 -16.01
C ARG A 481 9.38 11.12 -14.78
N ILE A 482 9.03 10.50 -13.65
CA ILE A 482 8.80 11.23 -12.38
C ILE A 482 10.07 11.80 -11.77
N ASP A 483 11.24 11.30 -12.16
CA ASP A 483 12.55 11.63 -11.58
C ASP A 483 13.40 12.58 -12.43
N GLU A 484 12.77 13.23 -13.42
CA GLU A 484 13.41 14.24 -14.28
C GLU A 484 12.56 15.51 -14.40
N LEU A 485 13.21 16.61 -14.76
CA LEU A 485 12.47 17.80 -15.19
C LEU A 485 11.73 17.48 -16.48
N VAL A 486 10.48 17.93 -16.59
CA VAL A 486 9.68 17.67 -17.78
C VAL A 486 10.31 18.38 -18.98
N PRO A 487 10.80 17.63 -19.99
CA PRO A 487 11.36 18.24 -21.20
C PRO A 487 10.29 19.00 -22.00
N GLU A 488 10.73 20.01 -22.77
CA GLU A 488 9.83 20.74 -23.66
C GLU A 488 9.15 19.79 -24.65
N GLY A 489 7.84 19.90 -24.77
CA GLY A 489 7.02 19.07 -25.66
C GLY A 489 6.53 17.76 -25.05
N LYS A 490 7.05 17.33 -23.90
CA LYS A 490 6.55 16.15 -23.19
C LYS A 490 5.46 16.49 -22.19
N LYS A 491 4.62 15.49 -21.88
CA LYS A 491 3.67 15.57 -20.78
C LYS A 491 4.30 15.08 -19.48
N ASP A 492 3.85 15.64 -18.39
CA ASP A 492 4.21 15.22 -17.03
C ASP A 492 3.35 14.02 -16.63
N ILE A 493 3.94 12.84 -16.49
CA ILE A 493 3.19 11.63 -16.14
C ILE A 493 2.46 11.77 -14.80
N HIS A 494 2.96 12.56 -13.86
CA HIS A 494 2.31 12.80 -12.58
C HIS A 494 1.30 13.95 -12.65
N GLY A 495 1.68 15.08 -13.23
CA GLY A 495 0.90 16.32 -13.16
C GLY A 495 -0.17 16.49 -14.24
N ASP A 496 -0.09 15.75 -15.36
CA ASP A 496 -1.03 15.91 -16.49
C ASP A 496 -2.02 14.74 -16.64
N PHE A 497 -1.89 13.72 -15.82
CA PHE A 497 -2.74 12.53 -15.87
C PHE A 497 -3.46 12.29 -14.54
N GLY A 498 -4.20 11.19 -14.47
CA GLY A 498 -5.03 10.80 -13.36
C GLY A 498 -6.51 10.85 -13.70
N ALA A 499 -7.30 10.16 -12.90
CA ALA A 499 -8.75 10.09 -13.06
C ALA A 499 -9.44 10.18 -11.69
N TYR A 500 -10.75 10.41 -11.70
CA TYR A 500 -11.59 10.44 -10.50
C TYR A 500 -11.17 11.54 -9.54
N CYS A 501 -10.77 11.20 -8.31
CA CYS A 501 -10.22 12.13 -7.33
C CYS A 501 -8.69 12.25 -7.39
N TYR A 502 -8.02 11.50 -8.27
CA TYR A 502 -6.56 11.39 -8.40
C TYR A 502 -5.98 12.24 -9.54
N VAL A 503 -6.53 13.40 -9.78
CA VAL A 503 -6.11 14.25 -10.90
C VAL A 503 -4.84 15.02 -10.54
N GLY A 504 -3.84 14.95 -11.42
CA GLY A 504 -2.57 15.65 -11.27
C GLY A 504 -1.83 15.27 -9.99
N PHE A 505 -1.20 16.23 -9.34
CA PHE A 505 -0.39 16.00 -8.14
C PHE A 505 -1.20 15.61 -6.88
N ARG A 506 -2.51 15.56 -6.96
CA ARG A 506 -3.33 14.94 -5.93
C ARG A 506 -3.17 13.40 -5.92
N HIS A 507 -2.82 12.82 -7.04
CA HIS A 507 -2.45 11.42 -7.20
C HIS A 507 -1.24 11.05 -6.32
N SER A 508 -1.30 9.95 -5.57
CA SER A 508 -0.18 9.44 -4.76
C SER A 508 0.66 8.44 -5.54
N LEU A 509 1.99 8.55 -5.42
CA LEU A 509 2.92 7.61 -6.05
C LEU A 509 3.38 6.50 -5.12
N CYS A 510 2.76 6.38 -3.93
CA CYS A 510 2.95 5.25 -3.02
C CYS A 510 1.62 4.87 -2.38
N HIS A 511 1.04 3.74 -2.81
CA HIS A 511 -0.26 3.27 -2.34
C HIS A 511 -0.26 1.76 -2.15
N GLY A 512 -0.64 1.28 -0.97
CA GLY A 512 -0.50 -0.11 -0.55
C GLY A 512 -1.28 -1.11 -1.40
N TRP A 513 -2.49 -0.76 -1.86
CA TRP A 513 -3.32 -1.63 -2.69
C TRP A 513 -2.64 -2.06 -4.01
N ALA A 514 -1.66 -1.29 -4.50
CA ALA A 514 -0.94 -1.60 -5.73
C ALA A 514 0.13 -2.69 -5.59
N SER A 515 0.36 -3.21 -4.37
CA SER A 515 1.39 -4.20 -4.07
C SER A 515 1.05 -5.64 -4.50
N GLY A 516 -0.15 -5.86 -5.02
CA GLY A 516 -0.70 -7.20 -5.35
C GLY A 516 0.19 -8.15 -6.15
N PRO A 517 0.98 -7.72 -7.17
CA PRO A 517 1.84 -8.62 -7.93
C PRO A 517 2.91 -9.32 -7.07
N THR A 518 3.34 -8.71 -5.96
CA THR A 518 4.29 -9.33 -5.01
C THR A 518 3.69 -10.60 -4.39
N ALA A 519 2.45 -10.53 -3.90
CA ALA A 519 1.74 -11.69 -3.38
C ALA A 519 1.50 -12.72 -4.49
N TRP A 520 1.06 -12.27 -5.68
CA TRP A 520 0.76 -13.15 -6.80
C TRP A 520 1.98 -13.97 -7.27
N LEU A 521 3.13 -13.33 -7.41
CA LEU A 521 4.38 -14.00 -7.79
C LEU A 521 4.79 -15.06 -6.75
N SER A 522 4.67 -14.76 -5.48
CA SER A 522 4.93 -15.73 -4.41
C SER A 522 3.91 -16.88 -4.42
N GLN A 523 2.62 -16.59 -4.64
CA GLN A 523 1.56 -17.60 -4.66
C GLN A 523 1.66 -18.55 -5.85
N HIS A 524 1.94 -18.03 -7.03
CA HIS A 524 1.82 -18.82 -8.26
C HIS A 524 3.16 -19.23 -8.87
N VAL A 525 4.18 -18.36 -8.87
CA VAL A 525 5.50 -18.74 -9.41
C VAL A 525 6.25 -19.62 -8.42
N LEU A 526 6.28 -19.27 -7.10
CA LEU A 526 6.77 -20.19 -6.07
C LEU A 526 5.74 -21.27 -5.70
N GLY A 527 4.50 -21.13 -6.15
CA GLY A 527 3.47 -22.15 -6.01
C GLY A 527 2.93 -22.34 -4.60
N ILE A 528 2.88 -21.28 -3.78
CA ILE A 528 2.55 -21.36 -2.36
C ILE A 528 1.03 -21.25 -2.16
N GLU A 529 0.40 -22.32 -1.68
CA GLU A 529 -1.01 -22.36 -1.28
C GLU A 529 -1.12 -22.86 0.16
N VAL A 530 -1.68 -22.03 1.04
CA VAL A 530 -2.00 -22.45 2.41
C VAL A 530 -3.27 -23.29 2.40
N VAL A 531 -3.17 -24.57 2.81
CA VAL A 531 -4.28 -25.53 2.79
C VAL A 531 -4.96 -25.63 4.14
N GLU A 532 -4.18 -25.58 5.23
CA GLU A 532 -4.73 -25.61 6.60
C GLU A 532 -4.35 -24.32 7.35
N PRO A 533 -5.29 -23.74 8.12
CA PRO A 533 -5.06 -22.51 8.87
C PRO A 533 -3.79 -22.52 9.71
N GLY A 534 -3.08 -21.39 9.72
CA GLY A 534 -1.81 -21.24 10.40
C GLY A 534 -0.66 -21.96 9.69
N CYS A 535 -0.79 -22.17 8.38
CA CYS A 535 0.22 -22.85 7.56
C CYS A 535 0.60 -24.26 8.05
N LYS A 536 -0.30 -24.95 8.73
CA LYS A 536 -0.07 -26.35 9.18
C LYS A 536 0.13 -27.30 8.02
N ALA A 537 -0.54 -27.04 6.90
CA ALA A 537 -0.31 -27.68 5.62
C ALA A 537 -0.22 -26.63 4.51
N VAL A 538 0.83 -26.74 3.70
CA VAL A 538 1.10 -25.86 2.56
C VAL A 538 1.34 -26.73 1.33
N LYS A 539 0.59 -26.42 0.25
CA LYS A 539 0.80 -27.04 -1.07
C LYS A 539 1.84 -26.22 -1.83
N ILE A 540 2.72 -26.90 -2.55
CA ILE A 540 3.73 -26.28 -3.43
C ILE A 540 3.48 -26.76 -4.85
N GLU A 541 2.93 -25.88 -5.67
CA GLU A 541 2.59 -26.13 -7.08
C GLU A 541 3.08 -24.97 -7.96
N PRO A 542 4.34 -24.99 -8.45
CA PRO A 542 4.93 -23.88 -9.18
C PRO A 542 4.42 -23.76 -10.62
N HIS A 543 4.26 -22.54 -11.08
CA HIS A 543 3.92 -22.19 -12.46
C HIS A 543 4.96 -21.23 -13.03
N LEU A 544 6.06 -21.79 -13.57
CA LEU A 544 7.20 -21.01 -14.05
C LEU A 544 6.95 -20.32 -15.40
N GLY A 545 5.93 -20.76 -16.19
CA GLY A 545 5.69 -20.20 -17.52
C GLY A 545 6.96 -20.18 -18.37
N ASP A 546 7.38 -19.00 -18.80
CA ASP A 546 8.60 -18.76 -19.58
C ASP A 546 9.89 -18.68 -18.74
N LEU A 547 9.79 -18.64 -17.39
CA LEU A 547 10.95 -18.58 -16.50
C LEU A 547 11.76 -19.88 -16.50
N GLU A 548 13.08 -19.76 -16.39
CA GLU A 548 13.99 -20.91 -16.28
C GLU A 548 14.06 -21.44 -14.85
N TRP A 549 14.01 -20.54 -13.87
CA TRP A 549 14.07 -20.86 -12.45
C TRP A 549 13.36 -19.79 -11.62
N ALA A 550 12.95 -20.18 -10.42
CA ALA A 550 12.49 -19.27 -9.38
C ALA A 550 12.85 -19.83 -8.00
N GLU A 551 13.21 -18.97 -7.06
CA GLU A 551 13.49 -19.35 -5.70
C GLU A 551 13.02 -18.27 -4.71
N GLY A 552 12.81 -18.67 -3.47
CA GLY A 552 12.39 -17.72 -2.44
C GLY A 552 12.10 -18.37 -1.10
N SER A 553 11.55 -17.57 -0.21
CA SER A 553 11.09 -18.01 1.10
C SER A 553 9.67 -17.51 1.38
N PHE A 554 8.95 -18.26 2.21
CA PHE A 554 7.62 -17.92 2.67
C PHE A 554 7.53 -18.00 4.19
N PRO A 555 7.13 -16.91 4.88
CA PRO A 555 7.02 -16.87 6.32
C PRO A 555 5.79 -17.65 6.82
N THR A 556 5.99 -18.48 7.83
CA THR A 556 4.91 -19.17 8.55
C THR A 556 5.04 -18.93 10.05
N PRO A 557 4.00 -19.23 10.85
CA PRO A 557 4.11 -19.21 12.32
C PRO A 557 5.19 -20.14 12.88
N PHE A 558 5.62 -21.15 12.11
CA PHE A 558 6.62 -22.14 12.52
C PHE A 558 8.05 -21.80 12.06
N GLY A 559 8.24 -20.77 11.25
CA GLY A 559 9.48 -20.40 10.59
C GLY A 559 9.28 -20.25 9.09
N GLU A 560 10.38 -20.20 8.32
CA GLU A 560 10.33 -19.94 6.87
C GLU A 560 10.36 -21.26 6.09
N ILE A 561 9.49 -21.37 5.08
CA ILE A 561 9.62 -22.39 4.03
C ILE A 561 10.57 -21.82 2.99
N LYS A 562 11.63 -22.56 2.63
CA LYS A 562 12.54 -22.20 1.52
C LYS A 562 12.21 -23.07 0.33
N ILE A 563 12.10 -22.46 -0.83
CA ILE A 563 11.60 -23.07 -2.06
C ILE A 563 12.55 -22.71 -3.20
N SER A 564 12.88 -23.70 -4.04
CA SER A 564 13.63 -23.50 -5.26
C SER A 564 13.07 -24.37 -6.38
N HIS A 565 12.88 -23.79 -7.54
CA HIS A 565 12.39 -24.44 -8.77
C HIS A 565 13.35 -24.18 -9.91
N LYS A 566 13.64 -25.20 -10.69
CA LYS A 566 14.46 -25.07 -11.89
C LYS A 566 13.95 -26.00 -12.99
N LYS A 567 13.91 -25.52 -14.22
CA LYS A 567 13.64 -26.37 -15.39
C LYS A 567 14.89 -27.19 -15.73
N ASP A 568 14.71 -28.48 -15.97
CA ASP A 568 15.76 -29.36 -16.53
C ASP A 568 15.84 -29.17 -18.07
N ALA A 569 16.81 -29.84 -18.68
CA ALA A 569 17.01 -29.81 -20.14
C ALA A 569 15.79 -30.29 -20.98
N LYS A 570 14.80 -30.91 -20.35
CA LYS A 570 13.54 -31.37 -20.97
C LYS A 570 12.35 -30.46 -20.62
N GLY A 571 12.59 -29.33 -19.94
CA GLY A 571 11.56 -28.38 -19.50
C GLY A 571 10.75 -28.82 -18.29
N ARG A 572 11.12 -29.91 -17.58
CA ARG A 572 10.41 -30.36 -16.38
C ARG A 572 10.88 -29.56 -15.18
N ILE A 573 9.96 -29.14 -14.33
CA ILE A 573 10.27 -28.37 -13.11
C ILE A 573 10.79 -29.34 -12.03
N ILE A 574 12.00 -29.09 -11.56
CA ILE A 574 12.60 -29.75 -10.39
C ILE A 574 12.41 -28.81 -9.21
N THR A 575 11.75 -29.31 -8.17
CA THR A 575 11.40 -28.55 -6.98
C THR A 575 12.13 -29.07 -5.75
N GLU A 576 12.81 -28.17 -5.04
CA GLU A 576 13.37 -28.40 -3.72
C GLU A 576 12.61 -27.55 -2.69
N VAL A 577 12.20 -28.18 -1.57
CA VAL A 577 11.49 -27.50 -0.49
C VAL A 577 12.12 -27.87 0.84
N LYS A 578 12.42 -26.85 1.65
CA LYS A 578 12.84 -27.01 3.04
C LYS A 578 11.82 -26.32 3.93
N ALA A 579 11.03 -27.09 4.68
CA ALA A 579 10.01 -26.61 5.57
C ALA A 579 10.45 -26.70 7.04
N PRO A 580 10.01 -25.77 7.91
CA PRO A 580 10.22 -25.87 9.35
C PRO A 580 9.40 -27.01 9.95
N LYS A 581 9.81 -27.51 11.14
CA LYS A 581 9.04 -28.49 11.89
C LYS A 581 7.68 -27.90 12.24
N GLY A 582 6.62 -28.64 11.94
CA GLY A 582 5.23 -28.20 12.18
C GLY A 582 4.45 -27.84 10.91
N VAL A 583 5.15 -27.71 9.77
CA VAL A 583 4.53 -27.51 8.46
C VAL A 583 4.57 -28.79 7.64
N ARG A 584 3.42 -29.24 7.18
CA ARG A 584 3.30 -30.37 6.26
C ARG A 584 3.24 -29.86 4.82
N ILE A 585 4.20 -30.30 4.00
CA ILE A 585 4.22 -29.95 2.57
C ILE A 585 3.38 -30.97 1.80
N ILE A 586 2.47 -30.46 0.96
CA ILE A 586 1.70 -31.19 -0.05
C ILE A 586 2.31 -30.86 -1.42
N LYS A 587 2.66 -31.90 -2.19
CA LYS A 587 3.21 -31.78 -3.55
C LYS A 587 2.14 -32.17 -4.57
#